data_aed7e8289848fff37d0af048997808c4
#
_entry.id   aed7e8289848fff37d0af048997808c4
#
_cell.length_a   1.000
_cell.length_b   1.000
_cell.length_c   1.000
_cell.angle_alpha   90.00
_cell.angle_beta   90.00
_cell.angle_gamma   90.00
#
_symmetry.space_group_name_H-M   'P 1'
#
loop_
_entity.id
_entity.type
_entity.pdbx_description
1 polymer ?
#
loop_
_entity_poly.entity_id
_entity_poly.type
_entity_poly.pdbx_seq_one_letter_code
_entity_poly.pdbx_strand_id
1 'polypeptide(L)'
;MQKKWQKTLLKIYKLTKIFCDIADIREIKKFNKKNIVKGFTTNPSLMRKAGAKDYSFYSKKILKLTNKPVSCEVFADDEKNMIRQGLKISKWGRNVYVKVPVTNSKGKFMGKVIHELNKEKIKLNITAVYTAQQTMKILKKINKKTKVIISIFAGRMADVGKDPLP
;
A
#
# COMPACT_ATOMS: atom_id res chain seq x y z
N MET A 1 -22.70 24.45 -18.30
CA MET A 1 -21.94 24.03 -17.13
C MET A 1 -22.03 22.52 -16.87
N GLN A 2 -23.19 21.86 -16.82
CA GLN A 2 -23.36 20.41 -16.55
C GLN A 2 -22.53 19.46 -17.43
N LYS A 3 -22.48 19.66 -18.76
CA LYS A 3 -21.70 18.80 -19.69
C LYS A 3 -20.18 18.83 -19.43
N LYS A 4 -19.65 19.95 -18.92
CA LYS A 4 -18.22 20.08 -18.57
C LYS A 4 -17.90 19.27 -17.31
N TRP A 5 -18.76 19.31 -16.30
CA TRP A 5 -18.65 18.53 -15.06
C TRP A 5 -18.77 17.03 -15.34
N GLN A 6 -19.71 16.60 -16.19
CA GLN A 6 -19.83 15.19 -16.57
C GLN A 6 -18.58 14.65 -17.30
N LYS A 7 -18.00 15.42 -18.21
CA LYS A 7 -16.72 15.05 -18.86
C LYS A 7 -15.56 14.96 -17.87
N THR A 8 -15.50 15.89 -16.91
CA THR A 8 -14.47 15.88 -15.86
C THR A 8 -14.64 14.69 -14.93
N LEU A 9 -15.85 14.39 -14.48
CA LEU A 9 -16.16 13.21 -13.65
C LEU A 9 -15.81 11.91 -14.37
N LEU A 10 -16.18 11.77 -15.66
CA LEU A 10 -15.83 10.62 -16.51
C LEU A 10 -14.31 10.46 -16.66
N LYS A 11 -13.56 11.56 -16.78
CA LYS A 11 -12.10 11.54 -16.84
C LYS A 11 -11.49 11.11 -15.53
N ILE A 12 -11.99 11.60 -14.39
CA ILE A 12 -11.57 11.19 -13.05
C ILE A 12 -11.87 9.69 -12.84
N TYR A 13 -13.05 9.22 -13.20
CA TYR A 13 -13.43 7.81 -13.10
C TYR A 13 -12.51 6.89 -13.91
N LYS A 14 -12.09 7.29 -15.12
CA LYS A 14 -11.14 6.54 -15.95
C LYS A 14 -9.73 6.49 -15.36
N LEU A 15 -9.33 7.48 -14.56
CA LEU A 15 -8.01 7.57 -13.93
C LEU A 15 -7.97 6.88 -12.55
N THR A 16 -9.13 6.70 -11.90
CA THR A 16 -9.22 6.07 -10.58
C THR A 16 -8.94 4.57 -10.67
N LYS A 17 -8.02 4.09 -9.84
CA LYS A 17 -7.69 2.68 -9.69
C LYS A 17 -8.21 2.17 -8.36
N ILE A 18 -9.09 1.17 -8.41
CA ILE A 18 -9.65 0.55 -7.20
C ILE A 18 -8.75 -0.60 -6.75
N PHE A 19 -8.36 -0.56 -5.49
CA PHE A 19 -7.64 -1.64 -4.81
C PHE A 19 -8.56 -2.24 -3.73
N CYS A 20 -8.51 -3.57 -3.58
CA CYS A 20 -9.22 -4.25 -2.50
C CYS A 20 -8.30 -4.52 -1.33
N ASP A 21 -8.70 -4.09 -0.13
CA ASP A 21 -7.95 -4.38 1.11
C ASP A 21 -8.45 -5.69 1.72
N ILE A 22 -7.93 -6.81 1.23
CA ILE A 22 -8.35 -8.17 1.59
C ILE A 22 -7.17 -9.15 1.57
N ALA A 23 -7.26 -10.21 2.39
CA ALA A 23 -6.28 -11.29 2.43
C ALA A 23 -6.90 -12.68 2.22
N ASP A 24 -8.22 -12.84 2.30
CA ASP A 24 -8.87 -14.12 2.02
C ASP A 24 -8.64 -14.54 0.57
N ILE A 25 -8.13 -15.77 0.37
CA ILE A 25 -7.75 -16.30 -0.94
C ILE A 25 -8.96 -16.47 -1.86
N ARG A 26 -10.14 -16.84 -1.32
CA ARG A 26 -11.36 -17.02 -2.11
C ARG A 26 -11.86 -15.67 -2.61
N GLU A 27 -11.88 -14.67 -1.74
CA GLU A 27 -12.25 -13.31 -2.10
C GLU A 27 -11.25 -12.68 -3.10
N ILE A 28 -9.94 -12.90 -2.91
CA ILE A 28 -8.92 -12.45 -3.88
C ILE A 28 -9.19 -13.07 -5.26
N LYS A 29 -9.44 -14.38 -5.35
CA LYS A 29 -9.76 -15.05 -6.62
C LYS A 29 -11.02 -14.48 -7.27
N LYS A 30 -12.07 -14.20 -6.48
CA LYS A 30 -13.32 -13.59 -6.95
C LYS A 30 -13.09 -12.18 -7.50
N PHE A 31 -12.43 -11.30 -6.72
CA PHE A 31 -12.19 -9.92 -7.12
C PHE A 31 -11.10 -9.78 -8.18
N ASN A 32 -10.18 -10.74 -8.29
CA ASN A 32 -9.17 -10.73 -9.36
C ASN A 32 -9.78 -10.82 -10.76
N LYS A 33 -10.93 -11.47 -10.91
CA LYS A 33 -11.68 -11.54 -12.18
C LYS A 33 -12.38 -10.23 -12.56
N LYS A 34 -12.52 -9.28 -11.61
CA LYS A 34 -13.17 -7.98 -11.86
C LYS A 34 -12.19 -7.01 -12.50
N ASN A 35 -12.48 -6.51 -13.71
CA ASN A 35 -11.62 -5.56 -14.43
C ASN A 35 -11.48 -4.21 -13.73
N ILE A 36 -12.46 -3.81 -12.91
CA ILE A 36 -12.42 -2.59 -12.12
C ILE A 36 -11.35 -2.65 -11.02
N VAL A 37 -11.07 -3.82 -10.46
CA VAL A 37 -10.05 -4.03 -9.42
C VAL A 37 -8.67 -4.02 -10.07
N LYS A 38 -7.81 -3.10 -9.64
CA LYS A 38 -6.46 -2.87 -10.19
C LYS A 38 -5.33 -3.37 -9.29
N GLY A 39 -5.64 -3.79 -8.08
CA GLY A 39 -4.66 -4.34 -7.15
C GLY A 39 -5.28 -4.74 -5.81
N PHE A 40 -4.42 -5.23 -4.93
CA PHE A 40 -4.80 -5.66 -3.60
C PHE A 40 -3.85 -5.06 -2.58
N THR A 41 -4.38 -4.71 -1.42
CA THR A 41 -3.58 -4.38 -0.25
C THR A 41 -3.86 -5.41 0.84
N THR A 42 -2.82 -5.74 1.58
CA THR A 42 -2.92 -6.66 2.70
C THR A 42 -2.24 -6.06 3.93
N ASN A 43 -2.46 -6.66 5.05
CA ASN A 43 -1.71 -6.40 6.27
C ASN A 43 -1.67 -7.67 7.15
N PRO A 44 -0.79 -7.72 8.17
CA PRO A 44 -0.65 -8.90 9.01
C PRO A 44 -1.95 -9.32 9.71
N SER A 45 -2.76 -8.35 10.14
CA SER A 45 -4.04 -8.63 10.82
C SER A 45 -5.06 -9.28 9.90
N LEU A 46 -5.20 -8.78 8.66
CA LEU A 46 -6.06 -9.37 7.65
C LEU A 46 -5.61 -10.79 7.29
N MET A 47 -4.30 -11.01 7.14
CA MET A 47 -3.77 -12.33 6.84
C MET A 47 -4.01 -13.32 7.97
N ARG A 48 -3.84 -12.90 9.23
CA ARG A 48 -4.15 -13.73 10.40
C ARG A 48 -5.64 -14.10 10.46
N LYS A 49 -6.53 -13.14 10.23
CA LYS A 49 -7.98 -13.38 10.13
C LYS A 49 -8.35 -14.35 9.01
N ALA A 50 -7.58 -14.34 7.91
CA ALA A 50 -7.75 -15.26 6.78
C ALA A 50 -7.08 -16.64 7.02
N GLY A 51 -6.57 -16.92 8.23
CA GLY A 51 -6.00 -18.21 8.62
C GLY A 51 -4.54 -18.41 8.26
N ALA A 52 -3.79 -17.33 7.95
CA ALA A 52 -2.36 -17.43 7.68
C ALA A 52 -1.57 -17.80 8.95
N LYS A 53 -0.91 -18.95 8.93
CA LYS A 53 0.03 -19.40 9.98
C LYS A 53 1.45 -18.85 9.74
N ASP A 54 1.88 -18.78 8.49
CA ASP A 54 3.15 -18.19 8.06
C ASP A 54 2.89 -17.06 7.06
N TYR A 55 3.33 -15.86 7.40
CA TYR A 55 3.09 -14.65 6.60
C TYR A 55 3.79 -14.70 5.24
N SER A 56 5.05 -15.15 5.20
CA SER A 56 5.84 -15.21 3.97
C SER A 56 5.22 -16.22 2.99
N PHE A 57 4.89 -17.40 3.48
CA PHE A 57 4.24 -18.44 2.68
C PHE A 57 2.89 -17.97 2.15
N TYR A 58 2.06 -17.39 3.02
CA TYR A 58 0.72 -16.91 2.65
C TYR A 58 0.78 -15.74 1.65
N SER A 59 1.68 -14.79 1.86
CA SER A 59 1.91 -13.68 0.94
C SER A 59 2.33 -14.15 -0.45
N LYS A 60 3.28 -15.09 -0.52
CA LYS A 60 3.72 -15.68 -1.79
C LYS A 60 2.58 -16.43 -2.49
N LYS A 61 1.70 -17.09 -1.74
CA LYS A 61 0.50 -17.74 -2.29
C LYS A 61 -0.44 -16.70 -2.91
N ILE A 62 -0.70 -15.58 -2.24
CA ILE A 62 -1.49 -14.47 -2.80
C ILE A 62 -0.83 -13.90 -4.06
N LEU A 63 0.47 -13.62 -4.02
CA LEU A 63 1.21 -13.06 -5.15
C LEU A 63 1.15 -13.92 -6.41
N LYS A 64 1.05 -15.26 -6.26
CA LYS A 64 0.89 -16.21 -7.38
C LYS A 64 -0.53 -16.24 -7.96
N LEU A 65 -1.54 -15.78 -7.23
CA LEU A 65 -2.95 -15.79 -7.67
C LEU A 65 -3.30 -14.67 -8.64
N THR A 66 -2.47 -13.64 -8.73
CA THR A 66 -2.77 -12.44 -9.51
C THR A 66 -1.51 -11.82 -10.10
N ASN A 67 -1.63 -11.21 -11.28
CA ASN A 67 -0.59 -10.35 -11.84
C ASN A 67 -0.76 -8.87 -11.43
N LYS A 68 -1.88 -8.54 -10.74
CA LYS A 68 -2.14 -7.19 -10.25
C LYS A 68 -1.22 -6.88 -9.06
N PRO A 69 -0.90 -5.60 -8.82
CA PRO A 69 -0.13 -5.18 -7.64
C PRO A 69 -0.70 -5.72 -6.33
N VAL A 70 0.16 -6.23 -5.45
CA VAL A 70 -0.19 -6.67 -4.10
C VAL A 70 0.75 -6.02 -3.10
N SER A 71 0.21 -5.33 -2.10
CA SER A 71 0.99 -4.71 -1.03
C SER A 71 1.17 -5.68 0.13
N CYS A 72 2.43 -5.98 0.50
CA CYS A 72 2.82 -6.82 1.63
C CYS A 72 3.62 -5.98 2.63
N GLU A 73 3.24 -5.99 3.90
CA GLU A 73 3.72 -5.07 4.93
C GLU A 73 4.94 -5.62 5.70
N VAL A 74 5.87 -4.72 6.08
CA VAL A 74 6.92 -5.02 7.06
C VAL A 74 6.34 -5.03 8.47
N PHE A 75 6.93 -5.79 9.40
CA PHE A 75 6.44 -5.92 10.78
C PHE A 75 7.34 -5.26 11.82
N ALA A 76 8.63 -5.07 11.48
CA ALA A 76 9.57 -4.48 12.42
C ALA A 76 9.17 -3.05 12.76
N ASP A 77 9.62 -2.58 13.94
CA ASP A 77 9.36 -1.23 14.41
C ASP A 77 10.61 -0.35 14.37
N ASP A 78 11.77 -0.92 14.05
CA ASP A 78 13.04 -0.21 13.88
C ASP A 78 13.50 -0.17 12.43
N GLU A 79 14.27 0.86 12.08
CA GLU A 79 14.70 1.13 10.71
C GLU A 79 15.51 -0.01 10.10
N LYS A 80 16.47 -0.59 10.85
CA LYS A 80 17.37 -1.64 10.36
C LYS A 80 16.60 -2.89 9.95
N ASN A 81 15.70 -3.34 10.83
CA ASN A 81 14.89 -4.52 10.58
C ASN A 81 13.80 -4.27 9.54
N MET A 82 13.20 -3.08 9.48
CA MET A 82 12.27 -2.71 8.40
C MET A 82 12.94 -2.76 7.03
N ILE A 83 14.16 -2.23 6.89
CA ILE A 83 14.93 -2.30 5.63
C ILE A 83 15.20 -3.75 5.27
N ARG A 84 15.71 -4.56 6.20
CA ARG A 84 15.98 -5.99 5.97
C ARG A 84 14.73 -6.76 5.53
N GLN A 85 13.60 -6.52 6.20
CA GLN A 85 12.32 -7.12 5.83
C GLN A 85 11.84 -6.64 4.47
N GLY A 86 11.94 -5.35 4.17
CA GLY A 86 11.55 -4.77 2.89
C GLY A 86 12.34 -5.38 1.71
N LEU A 87 13.65 -5.53 1.88
CA LEU A 87 14.52 -6.21 0.90
C LEU A 87 14.12 -7.68 0.70
N LYS A 88 13.72 -8.39 1.77
CA LYS A 88 13.23 -9.78 1.68
C LYS A 88 11.88 -9.86 0.98
N ILE A 89 10.93 -9.00 1.35
CA ILE A 89 9.59 -8.97 0.78
C ILE A 89 9.62 -8.61 -0.71
N SER A 90 10.50 -7.70 -1.13
CA SER A 90 10.60 -7.27 -2.53
C SER A 90 10.93 -8.42 -3.49
N LYS A 91 11.56 -9.49 -2.98
CA LYS A 91 11.94 -10.70 -3.75
C LYS A 91 10.82 -11.75 -3.85
N TRP A 92 9.66 -11.54 -3.23
CA TRP A 92 8.60 -12.56 -3.21
C TRP A 92 7.81 -12.67 -4.51
N GLY A 93 7.81 -11.61 -5.35
CA GLY A 93 7.12 -11.62 -6.64
C GLY A 93 7.28 -10.31 -7.41
N ARG A 94 7.09 -10.38 -8.73
CA ARG A 94 7.20 -9.20 -9.61
C ARG A 94 6.14 -8.14 -9.37
N ASN A 95 5.00 -8.53 -8.81
CA ASN A 95 3.83 -7.69 -8.55
C ASN A 95 3.77 -7.19 -7.10
N VAL A 96 4.79 -7.47 -6.26
CA VAL A 96 4.81 -7.01 -4.88
C VAL A 96 5.10 -5.50 -4.79
N TYR A 97 4.40 -4.84 -3.89
CA TYR A 97 4.73 -3.53 -3.32
C TYR A 97 5.04 -3.73 -1.85
N VAL A 98 6.21 -3.29 -1.41
CA VAL A 98 6.58 -3.35 0.00
C VAL A 98 5.83 -2.24 0.73
N LYS A 99 4.98 -2.63 1.68
CA LYS A 99 4.18 -1.69 2.47
C LYS A 99 4.97 -1.30 3.72
N VAL A 100 5.18 0.01 3.90
CA VAL A 100 5.98 0.59 4.98
C VAL A 100 5.17 1.68 5.66
N PRO A 101 4.99 1.64 6.99
CA PRO A 101 4.32 2.72 7.71
C PRO A 101 5.14 4.01 7.66
N VAL A 102 4.47 5.16 7.54
CA VAL A 102 5.15 6.47 7.50
C VAL A 102 5.88 6.79 8.80
N THR A 103 5.37 6.30 9.92
CA THR A 103 5.99 6.37 11.24
C THR A 103 6.01 4.99 11.89
N ASN A 104 6.94 4.76 12.82
CA ASN A 104 6.90 3.59 13.68
C ASN A 104 5.92 3.79 14.85
N SER A 105 5.81 2.81 15.75
CA SER A 105 4.92 2.84 16.91
C SER A 105 5.21 4.01 17.87
N LYS A 106 6.44 4.53 17.88
CA LYS A 106 6.89 5.68 18.67
C LYS A 106 6.72 7.02 17.95
N GLY A 107 6.03 7.06 16.79
CA GLY A 107 5.83 8.28 16.01
C GLY A 107 7.04 8.76 15.21
N LYS A 108 8.17 8.02 15.22
CA LYS A 108 9.37 8.39 14.45
C LYS A 108 9.11 8.21 12.96
N PHE A 109 9.40 9.24 12.16
CA PHE A 109 9.29 9.19 10.69
C PHE A 109 10.28 8.18 10.09
N MET A 110 9.78 7.24 9.29
CA MET A 110 10.57 6.17 8.65
C MET A 110 11.23 6.61 7.34
N GLY A 111 11.65 7.87 7.27
CA GLY A 111 12.25 8.45 6.06
C GLY A 111 13.50 7.75 5.56
N LYS A 112 14.34 7.20 6.46
CA LYS A 112 15.52 6.39 6.11
C LYS A 112 15.11 5.09 5.43
N VAL A 113 14.13 4.38 5.99
CA VAL A 113 13.61 3.13 5.42
C VAL A 113 13.06 3.36 4.02
N ILE A 114 12.22 4.40 3.87
CA ILE A 114 11.62 4.79 2.59
C ILE A 114 12.71 5.10 1.56
N HIS A 115 13.74 5.88 1.94
CA HIS A 115 14.82 6.27 1.07
C HIS A 115 15.64 5.07 0.60
N GLU A 116 16.11 4.23 1.53
CA GLU A 116 16.96 3.08 1.21
C GLU A 116 16.23 2.07 0.30
N LEU A 117 14.99 1.71 0.63
CA LEU A 117 14.21 0.80 -0.20
C LEU A 117 13.90 1.38 -1.59
N ASN A 118 13.61 2.69 -1.67
CA ASN A 118 13.33 3.35 -2.94
C ASN A 118 14.59 3.48 -3.82
N LYS A 119 15.76 3.73 -3.22
CA LYS A 119 17.07 3.72 -3.88
C LYS A 119 17.36 2.38 -4.55
N GLU A 120 16.99 1.28 -3.91
CA GLU A 120 17.08 -0.09 -4.46
C GLU A 120 16.00 -0.40 -5.51
N LYS A 121 15.29 0.62 -6.02
CA LYS A 121 14.21 0.52 -7.03
C LYS A 121 13.05 -0.38 -6.60
N ILE A 122 12.84 -0.54 -5.30
CA ILE A 122 11.74 -1.33 -4.74
C ILE A 122 10.45 -0.53 -4.83
N LYS A 123 9.40 -1.14 -5.37
CA LYS A 123 8.06 -0.55 -5.41
C LYS A 123 7.50 -0.48 -3.99
N LEU A 124 7.08 0.70 -3.56
CA LEU A 124 6.61 0.96 -2.19
C LEU A 124 5.12 1.28 -2.14
N ASN A 125 4.50 0.89 -1.04
CA ASN A 125 3.24 1.45 -0.56
C ASN A 125 3.49 2.05 0.82
N ILE A 126 3.61 3.38 0.89
CA ILE A 126 3.85 4.08 2.15
C ILE A 126 2.51 4.35 2.80
N THR A 127 2.28 3.72 3.95
CA THR A 127 0.96 3.62 4.59
C THR A 127 0.86 4.40 5.89
N ALA A 128 -0.35 4.47 6.44
CA ALA A 128 -0.69 5.21 7.65
C ALA A 128 -0.35 6.71 7.57
N VAL A 129 -0.55 7.31 6.39
CA VAL A 129 -0.37 8.75 6.18
C VAL A 129 -1.66 9.47 6.57
N TYR A 130 -1.55 10.49 7.42
CA TYR A 130 -2.69 11.26 7.94
C TYR A 130 -2.61 12.76 7.61
N THR A 131 -1.43 13.26 7.21
CA THR A 131 -1.24 14.71 7.02
C THR A 131 -0.52 15.03 5.72
N ALA A 132 -0.80 16.21 5.16
CA ALA A 132 -0.07 16.77 4.03
C ALA A 132 1.44 16.91 4.35
N GLN A 133 1.78 17.26 5.60
CA GLN A 133 3.17 17.38 6.03
C GLN A 133 3.92 16.05 5.94
N GLN A 134 3.28 14.93 6.33
CA GLN A 134 3.86 13.59 6.15
C GLN A 134 4.09 13.29 4.67
N THR A 135 3.11 13.60 3.81
CA THR A 135 3.24 13.45 2.36
C THR A 135 4.43 14.24 1.81
N MET A 136 4.58 15.49 2.20
CA MET A 136 5.71 16.33 1.77
C MET A 136 7.07 15.78 2.24
N LYS A 137 7.15 15.23 3.46
CA LYS A 137 8.36 14.55 3.95
C LYS A 137 8.68 13.30 3.13
N ILE A 138 7.66 12.50 2.75
CA ILE A 138 7.82 11.31 1.90
C ILE A 138 8.36 11.71 0.52
N LEU A 139 7.78 12.72 -0.13
CA LEU A 139 8.18 13.18 -1.47
C LEU A 139 9.65 13.58 -1.54
N LYS A 140 10.23 14.10 -0.44
CA LYS A 140 11.67 14.41 -0.33
C LYS A 140 12.56 13.16 -0.21
N LYS A 141 12.01 11.98 0.04
CA LYS A 141 12.76 10.72 0.26
C LYS A 141 12.67 9.73 -0.90
N ILE A 142 11.79 9.97 -1.86
CA ILE A 142 11.59 9.07 -3.00
C ILE A 142 12.12 9.69 -4.30
N ASN A 143 12.55 8.83 -5.23
CA ASN A 143 12.87 9.24 -6.59
C ASN A 143 11.63 9.09 -7.50
N LYS A 144 11.60 9.84 -8.61
CA LYS A 144 10.47 9.82 -9.57
C LYS A 144 10.46 8.59 -10.50
N LYS A 145 11.51 7.76 -10.48
CA LYS A 145 11.68 6.62 -11.40
C LYS A 145 11.05 5.34 -10.87
N THR A 146 10.91 5.22 -9.54
CA THR A 146 10.37 4.03 -8.87
C THR A 146 8.89 4.24 -8.53
N LYS A 147 8.06 3.24 -8.81
CA LYS A 147 6.62 3.31 -8.51
C LYS A 147 6.39 3.33 -7.00
N VAL A 148 5.66 4.34 -6.53
CA VAL A 148 5.29 4.50 -5.12
C VAL A 148 3.80 4.79 -5.03
N ILE A 149 3.14 4.18 -4.06
CA ILE A 149 1.79 4.47 -3.61
C ILE A 149 1.92 5.16 -2.25
N ILE A 150 1.20 6.26 -2.03
CA ILE A 150 1.05 6.91 -0.72
C ILE A 150 -0.39 6.68 -0.28
N SER A 151 -0.57 5.89 0.78
CA SER A 151 -1.89 5.52 1.30
C SER A 151 -2.30 6.46 2.44
N ILE A 152 -3.16 7.42 2.11
CA ILE A 152 -3.77 8.33 3.07
C ILE A 152 -4.94 7.61 3.76
N PHE A 153 -4.93 7.61 5.10
CA PHE A 153 -5.92 6.90 5.92
C PHE A 153 -7.17 7.74 6.21
N ALA A 154 -7.84 8.19 5.13
CA ALA A 154 -9.05 8.99 5.22
C ALA A 154 -10.15 8.32 6.07
N GLY A 155 -10.40 7.02 5.88
CA GLY A 155 -11.38 6.27 6.67
C GLY A 155 -11.07 6.27 8.16
N ARG A 156 -9.78 6.12 8.55
CA ARG A 156 -9.39 6.19 9.97
C ARG A 156 -9.53 7.59 10.57
N MET A 157 -9.42 8.63 9.76
CA MET A 157 -9.70 9.99 10.21
C MET A 157 -11.19 10.16 10.49
N ALA A 158 -12.05 9.64 9.60
CA ALA A 158 -13.51 9.65 9.80
C ALA A 158 -13.94 8.82 11.02
N ASP A 159 -13.30 7.66 11.29
CA ASP A 159 -13.58 6.81 12.45
C ASP A 159 -13.41 7.55 13.80
N VAL A 160 -12.56 8.59 13.84
CA VAL A 160 -12.33 9.44 15.03
C VAL A 160 -12.97 10.83 14.90
N GLY A 161 -13.97 11.00 14.03
CA GLY A 161 -14.74 12.22 13.86
C GLY A 161 -13.97 13.37 13.17
N LYS A 162 -12.86 13.08 12.50
CA LYS A 162 -12.11 14.10 11.73
C LYS A 162 -12.52 14.04 10.26
N ASP A 163 -12.87 15.19 9.68
CA ASP A 163 -13.10 15.29 8.24
C ASP A 163 -11.78 15.01 7.50
N PRO A 164 -11.70 13.97 6.65
CA PRO A 164 -10.51 13.69 5.87
C PRO A 164 -10.37 14.56 4.62
N LEU A 165 -11.39 15.34 4.28
CA LEU A 165 -11.38 16.27 3.15
C LEU A 165 -10.95 17.65 3.64
N PRO A 166 -10.10 18.36 2.87
CA PRO A 166 -9.72 19.74 3.19
C PRO A 166 -10.86 20.72 2.92
#